data_c85c381d81dde4a64690ff4daaea5b4b
#
_entry.id   c85c381d81dde4a64690ff4daaea5b4b
#
_cell.length_a   1.000
_cell.length_b   1.000
_cell.length_c   1.000
_cell.angle_alpha   90.00
_cell.angle_beta   90.00
_cell.angle_gamma   90.00
#
_symmetry.space_group_name_H-M   'P 1'
#
loop_
_entity.id
_entity.type
_entity.pdbx_description
1 polymer ?
#
loop_
_entity_poly.entity_id
_entity_poly.type
_entity_poly.pdbx_seq_one_letter_code
_entity_poly.pdbx_strand_id
1 'polypeptide(L)'
;MLKRVFRGSVGLVLVAAIGLAQAPQKKVKDQAEFDLYSSIQKEADATKKLVLLDQWTEKYADTEFKQERNLFYAQTYAGLAAQGQLPTATPEQLAAADKASHMLIDKADTFFSPEMKMSNLTDDQWKAAKTAVVLQANQSLAAIAISKKDYPAAEAQYRKMLESNPNDAATSYLLGTAISKQKRTPEALYQFARASVLTGPGALAPDGQKQTDAYLKKAYAGYHGDVTGLDDLKALAAKSALPPADYKLKSVTEMQAEMNLSEDAFNKAHPEIALWRSLRTELTGAGGADYFSKNMKEHEVPNLKGKVVAQPSPKELTVSIDDVTTETLTKAEATLVFDSPLKGTVEPGTELTFAGSPTAYTKDPFMVTMEVEKKNVNGLGAAAGPATPPASRRAPARSRRKQ
;
A
#
# COMPACT_ATOMS: atom_id res chain seq x y z
N MET A 1 9.60 -1.05 -1.82
CA MET A 1 8.96 -2.33 -2.18
C MET A 1 7.75 -2.22 -3.13
N LEU A 2 7.30 -1.01 -3.48
CA LEU A 2 6.15 -0.78 -4.39
C LEU A 2 6.38 -1.08 -5.89
N LYS A 3 7.61 -1.41 -6.30
CA LYS A 3 7.97 -1.54 -7.73
C LYS A 3 7.49 -2.85 -8.42
N ARG A 4 6.87 -3.79 -7.72
CA ARG A 4 6.48 -5.09 -8.31
C ARG A 4 4.98 -5.38 -8.40
N VAL A 5 4.11 -4.54 -7.84
CA VAL A 5 2.65 -4.76 -7.88
C VAL A 5 2.03 -4.36 -9.23
N PHE A 6 2.73 -3.56 -10.04
CA PHE A 6 2.21 -3.00 -11.30
C PHE A 6 2.65 -3.77 -12.57
N ARG A 7 2.85 -5.09 -12.50
CA ARG A 7 3.06 -5.90 -13.72
C ARG A 7 1.82 -6.68 -14.14
N GLY A 8 0.71 -6.00 -14.15
CA GLY A 8 -0.54 -6.46 -14.74
C GLY A 8 -1.17 -5.37 -15.60
N SER A 9 -0.38 -4.67 -16.43
CA SER A 9 -0.95 -3.89 -17.51
C SER A 9 -1.55 -4.88 -18.49
N VAL A 10 -2.86 -5.11 -18.36
CA VAL A 10 -3.68 -5.60 -19.46
C VAL A 10 -3.59 -4.50 -20.53
N GLY A 11 -2.54 -4.55 -21.33
CA GLY A 11 -2.52 -3.88 -22.60
C GLY A 11 -3.72 -4.42 -23.36
N LEU A 12 -4.82 -3.66 -23.32
CA LEU A 12 -5.94 -3.88 -24.22
C LEU A 12 -5.43 -3.58 -25.63
N VAL A 13 -4.73 -4.55 -26.21
CA VAL A 13 -4.48 -4.57 -27.63
C VAL A 13 -5.84 -4.85 -28.24
N LEU A 14 -6.59 -3.78 -28.53
CA LEU A 14 -7.65 -3.81 -29.52
C LEU A 14 -6.97 -4.05 -30.88
N VAL A 15 -6.36 -5.23 -31.03
CA VAL A 15 -5.99 -5.76 -32.34
C VAL A 15 -7.30 -6.21 -32.95
N ALA A 16 -7.99 -5.26 -33.60
CA ALA A 16 -8.95 -5.61 -34.62
C ALA A 16 -8.17 -6.30 -35.74
N ALA A 17 -8.09 -7.63 -35.68
CA ALA A 17 -7.80 -8.40 -36.87
C ALA A 17 -8.92 -8.02 -37.87
N ILE A 18 -8.59 -7.19 -38.85
CA ILE A 18 -9.45 -6.89 -39.99
C ILE A 18 -9.54 -8.19 -40.78
N GLY A 19 -10.49 -9.04 -40.34
CA GLY A 19 -10.93 -10.17 -41.14
C GLY A 19 -11.63 -9.59 -42.37
N LEU A 20 -11.05 -9.80 -43.55
CA LEU A 20 -11.65 -9.53 -44.85
C LEU A 20 -12.83 -10.48 -45.09
N ALA A 21 -13.94 -10.21 -44.38
CA ALA A 21 -15.25 -10.72 -44.78
C ALA A 21 -15.94 -9.58 -45.52
N GLN A 22 -16.51 -9.87 -46.70
CA GLN A 22 -17.12 -8.95 -47.67
C GLN A 22 -18.19 -8.05 -47.03
N ALA A 23 -17.77 -7.01 -46.30
CA ALA A 23 -18.57 -5.88 -45.99
C ALA A 23 -18.63 -4.96 -47.25
N PRO A 24 -19.69 -4.19 -47.46
CA PRO A 24 -19.73 -3.23 -48.56
C PRO A 24 -18.48 -2.37 -48.48
N GLN A 25 -17.74 -2.28 -49.62
CA GLN A 25 -16.48 -1.54 -49.63
C GLN A 25 -16.77 -0.07 -49.36
N LYS A 26 -16.39 0.42 -48.17
CA LYS A 26 -16.44 1.83 -47.84
C LYS A 26 -15.62 2.63 -48.85
N LYS A 27 -16.17 3.74 -49.30
CA LYS A 27 -15.49 4.58 -50.29
C LYS A 27 -15.05 5.89 -49.64
N VAL A 28 -13.79 6.24 -49.92
CA VAL A 28 -13.28 7.59 -49.65
C VAL A 28 -13.97 8.58 -50.58
N LYS A 29 -14.25 9.80 -50.12
CA LYS A 29 -14.86 10.83 -50.93
C LYS A 29 -13.98 11.34 -52.06
N ASP A 30 -12.71 11.47 -51.81
CA ASP A 30 -11.68 11.91 -52.74
C ASP A 30 -10.29 11.41 -52.33
N GLN A 31 -9.31 11.70 -53.17
CA GLN A 31 -7.91 11.34 -52.93
C GLN A 31 -7.37 11.99 -51.63
N ALA A 32 -7.78 13.20 -51.32
CA ALA A 32 -7.29 13.89 -50.17
C ALA A 32 -7.81 13.24 -48.84
N GLU A 33 -9.01 12.67 -48.81
CA GLU A 33 -9.47 11.84 -47.72
C GLU A 33 -8.64 10.56 -47.57
N PHE A 34 -8.31 9.89 -48.66
CA PHE A 34 -7.45 8.70 -48.65
C PHE A 34 -6.06 9.01 -48.12
N ASP A 35 -5.45 10.10 -48.55
CA ASP A 35 -4.14 10.54 -48.12
C ASP A 35 -4.13 10.87 -46.64
N LEU A 36 -5.17 11.53 -46.14
CA LEU A 36 -5.36 11.86 -44.74
C LEU A 36 -5.51 10.59 -43.88
N TYR A 37 -6.39 9.67 -44.29
CA TYR A 37 -6.55 8.36 -43.63
C TYR A 37 -5.23 7.58 -43.56
N SER A 38 -4.50 7.53 -44.69
CA SER A 38 -3.20 6.85 -44.77
C SER A 38 -2.15 7.51 -43.88
N SER A 39 -2.17 8.84 -43.77
CA SER A 39 -1.28 9.60 -42.87
C SER A 39 -1.59 9.33 -41.40
N ILE A 40 -2.85 9.26 -41.01
CA ILE A 40 -3.28 8.92 -39.65
C ILE A 40 -2.83 7.51 -39.29
N GLN A 41 -2.95 6.54 -40.19
CA GLN A 41 -2.49 5.18 -39.91
C GLN A 41 -0.98 5.08 -39.65
N LYS A 42 -0.17 5.86 -40.40
CA LYS A 42 1.29 5.85 -40.33
C LYS A 42 1.85 6.72 -39.21
N GLU A 43 1.08 7.72 -38.73
CA GLU A 43 1.57 8.64 -37.71
C GLU A 43 1.76 7.90 -36.37
N ALA A 44 2.98 7.93 -35.84
CA ALA A 44 3.34 7.31 -34.56
C ALA A 44 3.20 8.28 -33.39
N ASP A 45 3.37 9.60 -33.64
CA ASP A 45 3.22 10.62 -32.62
C ASP A 45 1.72 10.86 -32.34
N ALA A 46 1.29 10.54 -31.14
CA ALA A 46 -0.11 10.62 -30.75
C ALA A 46 -0.67 12.05 -30.84
N THR A 47 0.12 13.08 -30.55
CA THR A 47 -0.29 14.47 -30.63
C THR A 47 -0.52 14.91 -32.08
N LYS A 48 0.41 14.55 -32.97
CA LYS A 48 0.25 14.81 -34.41
C LYS A 48 -0.90 14.02 -34.99
N LYS A 49 -1.10 12.77 -34.55
CA LYS A 49 -2.24 11.95 -34.96
C LYS A 49 -3.57 12.60 -34.61
N LEU A 50 -3.69 13.20 -33.42
CA LEU A 50 -4.91 13.95 -33.05
C LEU A 50 -5.16 15.12 -33.98
N VAL A 51 -4.13 15.89 -34.34
CA VAL A 51 -4.27 17.00 -35.32
C VAL A 51 -4.80 16.51 -36.65
N LEU A 52 -4.29 15.37 -37.15
CA LEU A 52 -4.77 14.78 -38.41
C LEU A 52 -6.23 14.28 -38.26
N LEU A 53 -6.59 13.70 -37.14
CA LEU A 53 -7.95 13.26 -36.84
C LEU A 53 -8.93 14.43 -36.76
N ASP A 54 -8.52 15.56 -36.18
CA ASP A 54 -9.32 16.78 -36.12
C ASP A 54 -9.54 17.35 -37.53
N GLN A 55 -8.49 17.40 -38.36
CA GLN A 55 -8.60 17.79 -39.77
C GLN A 55 -9.55 16.87 -40.54
N TRP A 56 -9.50 15.55 -40.31
CA TRP A 56 -10.41 14.60 -40.92
C TRP A 56 -11.85 14.83 -40.49
N THR A 57 -12.07 15.15 -39.22
CA THR A 57 -13.39 15.42 -38.65
C THR A 57 -13.99 16.68 -39.22
N GLU A 58 -13.19 17.74 -39.35
CA GLU A 58 -13.62 19.02 -39.90
C GLU A 58 -13.93 18.93 -41.42
N LYS A 59 -13.02 18.34 -42.18
CA LYS A 59 -13.17 18.27 -43.65
C LYS A 59 -14.20 17.24 -44.11
N TYR A 60 -14.30 16.11 -43.42
CA TYR A 60 -15.07 14.93 -43.86
C TYR A 60 -16.05 14.48 -42.77
N ALA A 61 -16.87 15.39 -42.24
CA ALA A 61 -17.80 15.12 -41.16
C ALA A 61 -18.73 13.94 -41.43
N ASP A 62 -19.12 13.73 -42.68
CA ASP A 62 -20.06 12.72 -43.17
C ASP A 62 -19.35 11.54 -43.88
N THR A 63 -18.06 11.30 -43.63
CA THR A 63 -17.28 10.14 -44.14
C THR A 63 -18.00 8.80 -43.86
N GLU A 64 -17.83 7.82 -44.75
CA GLU A 64 -18.23 6.43 -44.50
C GLU A 64 -17.36 5.75 -43.44
N PHE A 65 -16.18 6.31 -43.12
CA PHE A 65 -15.20 5.79 -42.16
C PHE A 65 -15.38 6.36 -40.74
N LYS A 66 -16.61 6.75 -40.37
CA LYS A 66 -16.88 7.31 -39.04
C LYS A 66 -16.47 6.38 -37.91
N GLN A 67 -16.70 5.07 -38.06
CA GLN A 67 -16.33 4.06 -37.04
C GLN A 67 -14.81 3.97 -36.87
N GLU A 68 -14.06 3.90 -37.96
CA GLU A 68 -12.58 3.83 -37.94
C GLU A 68 -11.98 5.12 -37.37
N ARG A 69 -12.49 6.28 -37.76
CA ARG A 69 -12.06 7.57 -37.22
C ARG A 69 -12.29 7.64 -35.71
N ASN A 70 -13.46 7.23 -35.26
CA ASN A 70 -13.81 7.17 -33.85
C ASN A 70 -12.88 6.22 -33.05
N LEU A 71 -12.59 5.05 -33.63
CA LEU A 71 -11.65 4.10 -33.07
C LEU A 71 -10.23 4.67 -32.95
N PHE A 72 -9.75 5.38 -33.98
CA PHE A 72 -8.45 6.03 -33.96
C PHE A 72 -8.36 7.10 -32.85
N TYR A 73 -9.42 7.90 -32.63
CA TYR A 73 -9.48 8.83 -31.51
C TYR A 73 -9.37 8.09 -30.19
N ALA A 74 -10.22 7.09 -29.95
CA ALA A 74 -10.23 6.34 -28.69
C ALA A 74 -8.87 5.67 -28.42
N GLN A 75 -8.26 5.05 -29.42
CA GLN A 75 -6.93 4.42 -29.31
C GLN A 75 -5.82 5.45 -29.04
N THR A 76 -5.86 6.60 -29.70
CA THR A 76 -4.83 7.65 -29.53
C THR A 76 -4.92 8.26 -28.13
N TYR A 77 -6.15 8.57 -27.66
CA TYR A 77 -6.33 9.04 -26.28
C TYR A 77 -5.97 7.98 -25.25
N ALA A 78 -6.28 6.71 -25.49
CA ALA A 78 -5.88 5.63 -24.58
C ALA A 78 -4.34 5.49 -24.50
N GLY A 79 -3.64 5.61 -25.64
CA GLY A 79 -2.18 5.62 -25.68
C GLY A 79 -1.57 6.79 -24.91
N LEU A 80 -2.11 8.00 -25.06
CA LEU A 80 -1.68 9.18 -24.30
C LEU A 80 -1.96 9.02 -22.81
N ALA A 81 -3.16 8.57 -22.44
CA ALA A 81 -3.54 8.34 -21.06
C ALA A 81 -2.60 7.35 -20.38
N ALA A 82 -2.19 6.28 -21.07
CA ALA A 82 -1.27 5.29 -20.53
C ALA A 82 0.11 5.88 -20.16
N GLN A 83 0.55 6.94 -20.82
CA GLN A 83 1.82 7.61 -20.49
C GLN A 83 1.79 8.22 -19.08
N GLY A 84 0.63 8.66 -18.57
CA GLY A 84 0.48 9.20 -17.22
C GLY A 84 0.74 8.19 -16.11
N GLN A 85 0.74 6.89 -16.42
CA GLN A 85 1.03 5.83 -15.47
C GLN A 85 2.54 5.50 -15.39
N LEU A 86 3.37 6.07 -16.26
CA LEU A 86 4.81 5.79 -16.28
C LEU A 86 5.52 6.55 -15.15
N PRO A 87 6.37 5.89 -14.36
CA PRO A 87 7.12 6.55 -13.28
C PRO A 87 8.09 7.62 -13.79
N THR A 88 8.41 7.60 -15.08
CA THR A 88 9.36 8.51 -15.74
C THR A 88 8.66 9.53 -16.64
N ALA A 89 7.33 9.67 -16.56
CA ALA A 89 6.59 10.61 -17.36
C ALA A 89 7.04 12.05 -17.11
N THR A 90 7.30 12.80 -18.18
CA THR A 90 7.64 14.22 -18.09
C THR A 90 6.39 15.05 -17.74
N PRO A 91 6.54 16.31 -17.29
CA PRO A 91 5.40 17.21 -17.05
C PRO A 91 4.49 17.35 -18.26
N GLU A 92 5.05 17.42 -19.47
CA GLU A 92 4.32 17.53 -20.74
C GLU A 92 3.53 16.25 -21.03
N GLN A 93 4.14 15.09 -20.79
CA GLN A 93 3.46 13.79 -20.91
C GLN A 93 2.33 13.64 -19.88
N LEU A 94 2.55 14.08 -18.65
CA LEU A 94 1.50 14.08 -17.62
C LEU A 94 0.32 15.00 -18.00
N ALA A 95 0.60 16.17 -18.56
CA ALA A 95 -0.44 17.09 -19.01
C ALA A 95 -1.22 16.52 -20.22
N ALA A 96 -0.53 15.91 -21.17
CA ALA A 96 -1.16 15.26 -22.31
C ALA A 96 -2.02 14.05 -21.87
N ALA A 97 -1.51 13.23 -20.93
CA ALA A 97 -2.23 12.10 -20.39
C ALA A 97 -3.46 12.53 -19.57
N ASP A 98 -3.36 13.60 -18.82
CA ASP A 98 -4.47 14.19 -18.06
C ASP A 98 -5.61 14.59 -19.01
N LYS A 99 -5.30 15.40 -20.04
CA LYS A 99 -6.26 15.82 -21.06
C LYS A 99 -6.87 14.62 -21.79
N ALA A 100 -6.05 13.66 -22.20
CA ALA A 100 -6.49 12.47 -22.90
C ALA A 100 -7.42 11.59 -22.03
N SER A 101 -7.13 11.47 -20.76
CA SER A 101 -7.95 10.71 -19.81
C SER A 101 -9.34 11.35 -19.63
N HIS A 102 -9.41 12.67 -19.49
CA HIS A 102 -10.69 13.38 -19.45
C HIS A 102 -11.47 13.22 -20.76
N MET A 103 -10.81 13.34 -21.92
CA MET A 103 -11.46 13.12 -23.22
C MET A 103 -12.04 11.70 -23.35
N LEU A 104 -11.33 10.67 -22.85
CA LEU A 104 -11.84 9.29 -22.86
C LEU A 104 -13.07 9.12 -21.99
N ILE A 105 -13.11 9.76 -20.83
CA ILE A 105 -14.26 9.69 -19.91
C ILE A 105 -15.43 10.47 -20.48
N ASP A 106 -15.22 11.72 -20.88
CA ASP A 106 -16.28 12.61 -21.34
C ASP A 106 -16.91 12.17 -22.66
N LYS A 107 -16.10 11.53 -23.54
CA LYS A 107 -16.55 11.05 -24.85
C LYS A 107 -16.81 9.54 -24.91
N ALA A 108 -16.77 8.85 -23.76
CA ALA A 108 -16.97 7.40 -23.72
C ALA A 108 -18.28 6.97 -24.39
N ASP A 109 -19.38 7.68 -24.16
CA ASP A 109 -20.68 7.39 -24.79
C ASP A 109 -20.67 7.64 -26.31
N THR A 110 -19.93 8.63 -26.76
CA THR A 110 -19.76 8.90 -28.19
C THR A 110 -18.87 7.85 -28.86
N PHE A 111 -17.72 7.54 -28.24
CA PHE A 111 -16.75 6.57 -28.81
C PHE A 111 -17.32 5.16 -28.84
N PHE A 112 -18.16 4.80 -27.89
CA PHE A 112 -18.73 3.47 -27.72
C PHE A 112 -20.25 3.45 -27.94
N SER A 113 -20.79 4.40 -28.69
CA SER A 113 -22.23 4.38 -29.06
C SER A 113 -22.58 3.14 -29.91
N PRO A 114 -23.82 2.70 -29.95
CA PRO A 114 -24.27 1.55 -30.74
C PRO A 114 -23.90 1.66 -32.23
N GLU A 115 -23.96 2.88 -32.77
CA GLU A 115 -23.68 3.16 -34.20
C GLU A 115 -22.16 3.01 -34.51
N MET A 116 -21.32 3.16 -33.48
CA MET A 116 -19.89 3.02 -33.60
C MET A 116 -19.40 1.58 -33.34
N LYS A 117 -20.32 0.68 -32.96
CA LYS A 117 -19.98 -0.71 -32.69
C LYS A 117 -19.47 -1.40 -33.96
N MET A 118 -18.32 -2.02 -33.85
CA MET A 118 -17.75 -2.81 -34.92
C MET A 118 -18.55 -4.10 -35.13
N SER A 119 -18.82 -4.47 -36.37
CA SER A 119 -19.69 -5.60 -36.73
C SER A 119 -19.19 -6.96 -36.25
N ASN A 120 -17.89 -7.09 -35.99
CA ASN A 120 -17.24 -8.30 -35.48
C ASN A 120 -17.26 -8.44 -33.95
N LEU A 121 -17.85 -7.48 -33.22
CA LEU A 121 -17.95 -7.51 -31.77
C LEU A 121 -19.39 -7.74 -31.31
N THR A 122 -19.56 -8.53 -30.24
CA THR A 122 -20.86 -8.64 -29.55
C THR A 122 -21.12 -7.38 -28.72
N ASP A 123 -22.38 -7.18 -28.31
CA ASP A 123 -22.75 -6.05 -27.44
C ASP A 123 -22.01 -6.10 -26.11
N ASP A 124 -21.83 -7.29 -25.52
CA ASP A 124 -21.10 -7.47 -24.27
C ASP A 124 -19.61 -7.12 -24.44
N GLN A 125 -18.99 -7.52 -25.55
CA GLN A 125 -17.59 -7.17 -25.85
C GLN A 125 -17.44 -5.67 -26.06
N TRP A 126 -18.41 -5.02 -26.71
CA TRP A 126 -18.39 -3.58 -26.93
C TRP A 126 -18.55 -2.80 -25.61
N LYS A 127 -19.48 -3.22 -24.76
CA LYS A 127 -19.64 -2.68 -23.41
C LYS A 127 -18.40 -2.89 -22.54
N ALA A 128 -17.81 -4.07 -22.59
CA ALA A 128 -16.56 -4.37 -21.88
C ALA A 128 -15.41 -3.48 -22.35
N ALA A 129 -15.28 -3.23 -23.67
CA ALA A 129 -14.26 -2.34 -24.23
C ALA A 129 -14.43 -0.90 -23.70
N LYS A 130 -15.68 -0.37 -23.66
CA LYS A 130 -15.97 0.93 -23.05
C LYS A 130 -15.52 0.98 -21.59
N THR A 131 -15.93 -0.01 -20.79
CA THR A 131 -15.58 -0.09 -19.38
C THR A 131 -14.06 -0.12 -19.18
N ALA A 132 -13.33 -0.90 -19.99
CA ALA A 132 -11.89 -1.00 -19.92
C ALA A 132 -11.17 0.33 -20.23
N VAL A 133 -11.63 1.07 -21.23
CA VAL A 133 -11.06 2.37 -21.61
C VAL A 133 -11.30 3.42 -20.52
N VAL A 134 -12.49 3.47 -19.96
CA VAL A 134 -12.83 4.38 -18.84
C VAL A 134 -12.01 4.01 -17.59
N LEU A 135 -11.86 2.72 -17.30
CA LEU A 135 -11.03 2.25 -16.19
C LEU A 135 -9.57 2.69 -16.37
N GLN A 136 -9.01 2.51 -17.57
CA GLN A 136 -7.65 2.95 -17.91
C GLN A 136 -7.48 4.46 -17.72
N ALA A 137 -8.45 5.25 -18.14
CA ALA A 137 -8.44 6.71 -17.98
C ALA A 137 -8.43 7.10 -16.48
N ASN A 138 -9.28 6.48 -15.67
CA ASN A 138 -9.30 6.72 -14.21
C ASN A 138 -7.98 6.27 -13.54
N GLN A 139 -7.37 5.17 -13.97
CA GLN A 139 -6.05 4.72 -13.50
C GLN A 139 -4.97 5.76 -13.82
N SER A 140 -4.99 6.32 -15.02
CA SER A 140 -4.06 7.38 -15.41
C SER A 140 -4.22 8.64 -14.56
N LEU A 141 -5.45 9.13 -14.39
CA LEU A 141 -5.74 10.28 -13.53
C LEU A 141 -5.31 10.06 -12.08
N ALA A 142 -5.53 8.85 -11.54
CA ALA A 142 -5.07 8.50 -10.21
C ALA A 142 -3.53 8.53 -10.12
N ALA A 143 -2.83 7.97 -11.11
CA ALA A 143 -1.37 7.99 -11.14
C ALA A 143 -0.80 9.41 -11.23
N ILE A 144 -1.42 10.26 -12.05
CA ILE A 144 -1.07 11.69 -12.17
C ILE A 144 -1.29 12.41 -10.84
N ALA A 145 -2.43 12.18 -10.18
CA ALA A 145 -2.73 12.76 -8.87
C ALA A 145 -1.71 12.32 -7.80
N ILE A 146 -1.34 11.04 -7.77
CA ILE A 146 -0.28 10.51 -6.88
C ILE A 146 1.06 11.19 -7.16
N SER A 147 1.44 11.39 -8.42
CA SER A 147 2.70 12.07 -8.78
C SER A 147 2.75 13.50 -8.29
N LYS A 148 1.59 14.18 -8.29
CA LYS A 148 1.39 15.53 -7.76
C LYS A 148 1.17 15.58 -6.25
N LYS A 149 1.11 14.43 -5.56
CA LYS A 149 0.72 14.28 -4.15
C LYS A 149 -0.70 14.80 -3.84
N ASP A 150 -1.53 14.86 -4.83
CA ASP A 150 -2.96 15.18 -4.70
C ASP A 150 -3.74 13.91 -4.34
N TYR A 151 -3.65 13.53 -3.07
CA TYR A 151 -4.25 12.30 -2.57
C TYR A 151 -5.79 12.33 -2.60
N PRO A 152 -6.47 13.46 -2.35
CA PRO A 152 -7.92 13.55 -2.55
C PRO A 152 -8.36 13.27 -4.00
N ALA A 153 -7.66 13.82 -4.98
CA ALA A 153 -7.95 13.55 -6.39
C ALA A 153 -7.71 12.09 -6.75
N ALA A 154 -6.61 11.48 -6.25
CA ALA A 154 -6.33 10.06 -6.45
C ALA A 154 -7.43 9.19 -5.81
N GLU A 155 -7.86 9.50 -4.58
CA GLU A 155 -8.98 8.81 -3.91
C GLU A 155 -10.24 8.85 -4.76
N ALA A 156 -10.61 10.01 -5.30
CA ALA A 156 -11.79 10.15 -6.14
C ALA A 156 -11.76 9.21 -7.36
N GLN A 157 -10.62 9.06 -8.00
CA GLN A 157 -10.47 8.13 -9.14
C GLN A 157 -10.56 6.66 -8.70
N TYR A 158 -9.89 6.28 -7.61
CA TYR A 158 -9.97 4.91 -7.10
C TYR A 158 -11.39 4.53 -6.67
N ARG A 159 -12.17 5.46 -6.10
CA ARG A 159 -13.60 5.23 -5.79
C ARG A 159 -14.41 4.95 -7.05
N LYS A 160 -14.25 5.74 -8.12
CA LYS A 160 -14.90 5.49 -9.42
C LYS A 160 -14.50 4.12 -10.01
N MET A 161 -13.24 3.72 -9.86
CA MET A 161 -12.79 2.40 -10.31
C MET A 161 -13.48 1.27 -9.52
N LEU A 162 -13.67 1.42 -8.20
CA LEU A 162 -14.39 0.45 -7.38
C LEU A 162 -15.90 0.45 -7.61
N GLU A 163 -16.50 1.57 -8.04
CA GLU A 163 -17.90 1.60 -8.52
C GLU A 163 -18.07 0.71 -9.77
N SER A 164 -17.09 0.73 -10.68
CA SER A 164 -17.11 -0.07 -11.90
C SER A 164 -16.70 -1.53 -11.68
N ASN A 165 -15.76 -1.78 -10.77
CA ASN A 165 -15.28 -3.11 -10.40
C ASN A 165 -15.10 -3.22 -8.87
N PRO A 166 -16.19 -3.52 -8.14
CA PRO A 166 -16.14 -3.54 -6.67
C PRO A 166 -15.16 -4.55 -6.07
N ASN A 167 -14.82 -5.61 -6.79
CA ASN A 167 -13.99 -6.69 -6.28
C ASN A 167 -12.51 -6.58 -6.68
N ASP A 168 -12.05 -5.40 -7.05
CA ASP A 168 -10.64 -5.16 -7.35
C ASP A 168 -9.84 -4.86 -6.08
N ALA A 169 -9.14 -5.89 -5.60
CA ALA A 169 -8.29 -5.81 -4.41
C ALA A 169 -7.10 -4.86 -4.59
N ALA A 170 -6.55 -4.77 -5.80
CA ALA A 170 -5.44 -3.84 -6.09
C ALA A 170 -5.90 -2.39 -5.98
N THR A 171 -7.08 -2.06 -6.54
CA THR A 171 -7.67 -0.73 -6.40
C THR A 171 -8.01 -0.41 -4.94
N SER A 172 -8.54 -1.39 -4.16
CA SER A 172 -8.78 -1.20 -2.73
C SER A 172 -7.47 -0.89 -1.97
N TYR A 173 -6.39 -1.61 -2.25
CA TYR A 173 -5.07 -1.32 -1.65
C TYR A 173 -4.57 0.10 -1.97
N LEU A 174 -4.69 0.52 -3.24
CA LEU A 174 -4.28 1.86 -3.68
C LEU A 174 -5.14 2.96 -3.06
N LEU A 175 -6.46 2.72 -2.95
CA LEU A 175 -7.38 3.61 -2.25
C LEU A 175 -6.99 3.76 -0.78
N GLY A 176 -6.73 2.65 -0.08
CA GLY A 176 -6.24 2.66 1.30
C GLY A 176 -4.95 3.46 1.45
N THR A 177 -4.03 3.31 0.50
CA THR A 177 -2.77 4.08 0.49
C THR A 177 -3.03 5.58 0.33
N ALA A 178 -3.90 6.00 -0.59
CA ALA A 178 -4.23 7.40 -0.81
C ALA A 178 -4.93 8.02 0.41
N ILE A 179 -5.85 7.28 1.05
CA ILE A 179 -6.56 7.71 2.26
C ILE A 179 -5.59 7.80 3.46
N SER A 180 -4.66 6.86 3.60
CA SER A 180 -3.63 6.89 4.66
C SER A 180 -2.77 8.14 4.58
N LYS A 181 -2.40 8.58 3.36
CA LYS A 181 -1.67 9.84 3.16
C LYS A 181 -2.45 11.09 3.57
N GLN A 182 -3.76 10.97 3.68
CA GLN A 182 -4.66 12.02 4.20
C GLN A 182 -4.91 11.89 5.72
N LYS A 183 -4.22 10.97 6.41
CA LYS A 183 -4.35 10.71 7.85
C LYS A 183 -5.76 10.23 8.29
N ARG A 184 -6.51 9.65 7.38
CA ARG A 184 -7.83 9.03 7.65
C ARG A 184 -7.65 7.53 7.90
N THR A 185 -6.99 7.20 9.00
CA THR A 185 -6.54 5.84 9.33
C THR A 185 -7.66 4.80 9.35
N PRO A 186 -8.82 5.01 10.00
CA PRO A 186 -9.89 4.02 10.01
C PRO A 186 -10.31 3.57 8.61
N GLU A 187 -10.55 4.52 7.72
CA GLU A 187 -10.96 4.24 6.35
C GLU A 187 -9.85 3.55 5.55
N ALA A 188 -8.59 3.94 5.77
CA ALA A 188 -7.45 3.28 5.14
C ALA A 188 -7.34 1.81 5.56
N LEU A 189 -7.50 1.52 6.86
CA LEU A 189 -7.49 0.15 7.41
C LEU A 189 -8.61 -0.70 6.83
N TYR A 190 -9.81 -0.13 6.64
CA TYR A 190 -10.90 -0.81 5.95
C TYR A 190 -10.50 -1.25 4.55
N GLN A 191 -9.88 -0.38 3.77
CA GLN A 191 -9.46 -0.67 2.40
C GLN A 191 -8.32 -1.70 2.34
N PHE A 192 -7.38 -1.66 3.26
CA PHE A 192 -6.36 -2.70 3.37
C PHE A 192 -6.94 -4.04 3.81
N ALA A 193 -7.91 -4.03 4.75
CA ALA A 193 -8.63 -5.24 5.13
C ALA A 193 -9.34 -5.86 3.93
N ARG A 194 -10.07 -5.05 3.15
CA ARG A 194 -10.69 -5.52 1.93
C ARG A 194 -9.70 -6.13 0.94
N ALA A 195 -8.60 -5.44 0.67
CA ALA A 195 -7.57 -5.92 -0.24
C ALA A 195 -6.95 -7.27 0.22
N SER A 196 -6.87 -7.49 1.53
CA SER A 196 -6.29 -8.72 2.10
C SER A 196 -7.22 -9.93 2.07
N VAL A 197 -8.56 -9.73 1.96
CA VAL A 197 -9.53 -10.83 2.10
C VAL A 197 -10.28 -11.17 0.81
N LEU A 198 -10.25 -10.29 -0.19
CA LEU A 198 -10.94 -10.57 -1.46
C LEU A 198 -10.39 -11.83 -2.12
N THR A 199 -11.30 -12.63 -2.65
CA THR A 199 -11.01 -13.88 -3.38
C THR A 199 -11.58 -13.82 -4.79
N GLY A 200 -11.18 -14.73 -5.66
CA GLY A 200 -11.67 -14.80 -7.03
C GLY A 200 -10.92 -13.88 -8.00
N PRO A 201 -11.53 -13.52 -9.14
CA PRO A 201 -10.82 -12.84 -10.26
C PRO A 201 -10.20 -11.48 -9.93
N GLY A 202 -10.72 -10.78 -8.93
CA GLY A 202 -10.21 -9.45 -8.52
C GLY A 202 -9.24 -9.49 -7.34
N ALA A 203 -8.91 -10.68 -6.82
CA ALA A 203 -8.02 -10.84 -5.67
C ALA A 203 -6.56 -10.45 -5.99
N LEU A 204 -5.80 -10.06 -4.98
CA LEU A 204 -4.35 -9.97 -5.09
C LEU A 204 -3.76 -11.38 -5.31
N ALA A 205 -2.60 -11.44 -5.96
CA ALA A 205 -1.80 -12.66 -5.98
C ALA A 205 -1.47 -13.12 -4.55
N PRO A 206 -1.30 -14.43 -4.29
CA PRO A 206 -1.15 -14.98 -2.93
C PRO A 206 -0.07 -14.26 -2.09
N ASP A 207 1.07 -13.96 -2.66
CA ASP A 207 2.14 -13.24 -1.97
C ASP A 207 1.75 -11.79 -1.64
N GLY A 208 1.08 -11.11 -2.57
CA GLY A 208 0.57 -9.76 -2.36
C GLY A 208 -0.51 -9.72 -1.27
N GLN A 209 -1.39 -10.70 -1.26
CA GLN A 209 -2.42 -10.84 -0.23
C GLN A 209 -1.80 -11.06 1.15
N LYS A 210 -0.81 -11.97 1.26
CA LYS A 210 -0.08 -12.23 2.50
C LYS A 210 0.66 -10.98 3.01
N GLN A 211 1.32 -10.23 2.12
CA GLN A 211 2.02 -8.99 2.48
C GLN A 211 1.03 -7.91 2.94
N THR A 212 -0.11 -7.78 2.26
CA THR A 212 -1.16 -6.84 2.63
C THR A 212 -1.77 -7.19 3.99
N ASP A 213 -2.01 -8.47 4.28
CA ASP A 213 -2.50 -8.93 5.57
C ASP A 213 -1.51 -8.66 6.71
N ALA A 214 -0.23 -8.92 6.48
CA ALA A 214 0.83 -8.63 7.46
C ALA A 214 0.94 -7.12 7.74
N TYR A 215 0.88 -6.29 6.69
CA TYR A 215 0.84 -4.83 6.83
C TYR A 215 -0.39 -4.36 7.60
N LEU A 216 -1.58 -4.88 7.23
CA LEU A 216 -2.83 -4.56 7.91
C LEU A 216 -2.78 -4.87 9.39
N LYS A 217 -2.34 -6.07 9.78
CA LYS A 217 -2.21 -6.48 11.20
C LYS A 217 -1.37 -5.48 11.99
N LYS A 218 -0.24 -5.08 11.41
CA LYS A 218 0.67 -4.13 12.04
C LYS A 218 0.06 -2.73 12.15
N ALA A 219 -0.52 -2.22 11.06
CA ALA A 219 -1.14 -0.90 11.04
C ALA A 219 -2.39 -0.83 11.94
N TYR A 220 -3.17 -1.90 11.97
CA TYR A 220 -4.34 -2.02 12.84
C TYR A 220 -3.94 -2.01 14.32
N ALA A 221 -3.00 -2.88 14.71
CA ALA A 221 -2.50 -2.91 16.08
C ALA A 221 -1.87 -1.58 16.50
N GLY A 222 -1.16 -0.90 15.57
CA GLY A 222 -0.61 0.44 15.82
C GLY A 222 -1.68 1.50 16.08
N TYR A 223 -2.84 1.41 15.45
CA TYR A 223 -3.94 2.36 15.61
C TYR A 223 -4.87 2.00 16.78
N HIS A 224 -5.26 0.73 16.86
CA HIS A 224 -6.25 0.22 17.82
C HIS A 224 -5.64 -0.21 19.17
N GLY A 225 -4.33 -0.46 19.20
CA GLY A 225 -3.60 -0.94 20.38
C GLY A 225 -3.26 -2.42 20.33
N ASP A 226 -4.13 -3.24 19.74
CA ASP A 226 -3.94 -4.67 19.52
C ASP A 226 -4.69 -5.15 18.28
N VAL A 227 -4.79 -6.47 18.08
CA VAL A 227 -5.49 -7.08 16.92
C VAL A 227 -6.95 -7.46 17.22
N THR A 228 -7.49 -7.10 18.38
CA THR A 228 -8.89 -7.40 18.73
C THR A 228 -9.83 -6.70 17.75
N GLY A 229 -10.81 -7.43 17.21
CA GLY A 229 -11.76 -6.90 16.22
C GLY A 229 -11.22 -6.83 14.77
N LEU A 230 -9.98 -7.21 14.53
CA LEU A 230 -9.41 -7.21 13.16
C LEU A 230 -10.16 -8.17 12.23
N ASP A 231 -10.55 -9.34 12.72
CA ASP A 231 -11.29 -10.32 11.91
C ASP A 231 -12.71 -9.83 11.60
N ASP A 232 -13.33 -9.09 12.52
CA ASP A 232 -14.62 -8.42 12.29
C ASP A 232 -14.49 -7.33 11.21
N LEU A 233 -13.42 -6.53 11.26
CA LEU A 233 -13.11 -5.57 10.21
C LEU A 233 -12.93 -6.24 8.85
N LYS A 234 -12.20 -7.35 8.78
CA LYS A 234 -12.02 -8.14 7.57
C LYS A 234 -13.35 -8.67 7.04
N ALA A 235 -14.18 -9.23 7.92
CA ALA A 235 -15.50 -9.74 7.58
C ALA A 235 -16.44 -8.63 7.07
N LEU A 236 -16.38 -7.44 7.66
CA LEU A 236 -17.10 -6.26 7.19
C LEU A 236 -16.59 -5.80 5.84
N ALA A 237 -15.28 -5.66 5.69
CA ALA A 237 -14.64 -5.18 4.47
C ALA A 237 -14.83 -6.14 3.28
N ALA A 238 -15.01 -7.43 3.50
CA ALA A 238 -15.34 -8.39 2.46
C ALA A 238 -16.69 -8.11 1.77
N LYS A 239 -17.64 -7.48 2.47
CA LYS A 239 -19.02 -7.30 2.01
C LYS A 239 -19.23 -6.09 1.11
N SER A 240 -18.44 -5.01 1.27
CA SER A 240 -18.65 -3.75 0.55
C SER A 240 -17.32 -3.14 0.06
N ALA A 241 -17.37 -2.50 -1.11
CA ALA A 241 -16.19 -1.81 -1.67
C ALA A 241 -15.76 -0.60 -0.85
N LEU A 242 -16.70 0.06 -0.18
CA LEU A 242 -16.45 1.20 0.67
C LEU A 242 -17.01 0.93 2.07
N PRO A 243 -16.45 1.55 3.12
CA PRO A 243 -16.98 1.40 4.46
C PRO A 243 -18.43 1.92 4.54
N PRO A 244 -19.29 1.30 5.36
CA PRO A 244 -20.60 1.84 5.67
C PRO A 244 -20.50 3.26 6.25
N ALA A 245 -21.57 4.04 6.12
CA ALA A 245 -21.59 5.43 6.60
C ALA A 245 -21.39 5.56 8.12
N ASP A 246 -21.79 4.53 8.87
CA ASP A 246 -21.66 4.43 10.32
C ASP A 246 -20.38 3.73 10.77
N TYR A 247 -19.51 3.35 9.83
CA TYR A 247 -18.24 2.69 10.14
C TYR A 247 -17.36 3.59 11.00
N LYS A 248 -16.96 3.04 12.14
CA LYS A 248 -16.03 3.67 13.07
C LYS A 248 -15.06 2.62 13.59
N LEU A 249 -13.80 2.98 13.61
CA LEU A 249 -12.76 2.23 14.30
C LEU A 249 -12.10 3.18 15.29
N LYS A 250 -12.15 2.84 16.57
CA LYS A 250 -11.56 3.66 17.61
C LYS A 250 -10.06 3.45 17.68
N SER A 251 -9.34 4.54 17.86
CA SER A 251 -7.93 4.50 18.25
C SER A 251 -7.78 4.09 19.70
N VAL A 252 -6.60 3.63 20.08
CA VAL A 252 -6.26 3.34 21.47
C VAL A 252 -6.49 4.57 22.37
N THR A 253 -6.18 5.77 21.88
CA THR A 253 -6.38 7.03 22.62
C THR A 253 -7.86 7.33 22.84
N GLU A 254 -8.72 7.11 21.85
CA GLU A 254 -10.17 7.28 21.98
C GLU A 254 -10.77 6.27 22.95
N MET A 255 -10.33 5.00 22.88
CA MET A 255 -10.78 3.97 23.83
C MET A 255 -10.36 4.31 25.29
N GLN A 256 -9.14 4.82 25.46
CA GLN A 256 -8.67 5.27 26.77
C GLN A 256 -9.52 6.43 27.32
N ALA A 257 -9.83 7.40 26.46
CA ALA A 257 -10.66 8.54 26.84
C ALA A 257 -12.10 8.10 27.22
N GLU A 258 -12.66 7.16 26.45
CA GLU A 258 -14.02 6.65 26.72
C GLU A 258 -14.10 5.79 28.00
N MET A 259 -13.08 5.00 28.26
CA MET A 259 -13.05 4.18 29.47
C MET A 259 -12.81 5.02 30.72
N ASN A 260 -12.63 6.35 30.64
CA ASN A 260 -12.34 7.24 31.77
C ASN A 260 -11.22 6.66 32.66
N LEU A 261 -10.21 6.02 32.01
CA LEU A 261 -9.11 5.44 32.75
C LEU A 261 -8.32 6.58 33.40
N SER A 262 -8.31 6.62 34.74
CA SER A 262 -7.35 7.43 35.48
C SER A 262 -5.94 7.01 35.06
N GLU A 263 -4.97 7.88 35.17
CA GLU A 263 -3.56 7.56 34.93
C GLU A 263 -3.14 6.28 35.66
N ASP A 264 -3.65 6.08 36.89
CA ASP A 264 -3.45 4.88 37.70
C ASP A 264 -4.01 3.60 37.03
N ALA A 265 -5.20 3.68 36.44
CA ALA A 265 -5.81 2.54 35.78
C ALA A 265 -5.05 2.19 34.49
N PHE A 266 -4.60 3.20 33.73
CA PHE A 266 -3.73 3.00 32.59
C PHE A 266 -2.39 2.36 32.98
N ASN A 267 -1.75 2.90 34.02
CA ASN A 267 -0.47 2.39 34.52
C ASN A 267 -0.61 0.94 35.02
N LYS A 268 -1.75 0.60 35.61
CA LYS A 268 -2.06 -0.78 36.02
C LYS A 268 -2.29 -1.72 34.84
N ALA A 269 -2.93 -1.24 33.80
CA ALA A 269 -3.18 -2.02 32.57
C ALA A 269 -1.91 -2.20 31.70
N HIS A 270 -0.99 -1.21 31.74
CA HIS A 270 0.22 -1.16 30.95
C HIS A 270 1.45 -0.86 31.84
N PRO A 271 1.79 -1.77 32.75
CA PRO A 271 2.85 -1.52 33.74
C PRO A 271 4.24 -1.31 33.09
N GLU A 272 4.48 -1.90 31.91
CA GLU A 272 5.71 -1.73 31.15
C GLU A 272 5.86 -0.31 30.60
N ILE A 273 4.76 0.28 30.11
CA ILE A 273 4.75 1.67 29.59
C ILE A 273 4.86 2.65 30.76
N ALA A 274 4.13 2.40 31.83
CA ALA A 274 4.19 3.22 33.05
C ALA A 274 5.61 3.24 33.64
N LEU A 275 6.26 2.09 33.73
CA LEU A 275 7.65 1.98 34.16
C LEU A 275 8.57 2.81 33.25
N TRP A 276 8.44 2.66 31.93
CA TRP A 276 9.26 3.40 30.98
C TRP A 276 9.09 4.91 31.08
N ARG A 277 7.84 5.40 31.21
CA ARG A 277 7.54 6.82 31.40
C ARG A 277 8.14 7.36 32.69
N SER A 278 8.08 6.60 33.77
CA SER A 278 8.70 6.94 35.04
C SER A 278 10.22 7.04 34.90
N LEU A 279 10.88 6.04 34.30
CA LEU A 279 12.33 6.04 34.06
C LEU A 279 12.74 7.24 33.20
N ARG A 280 12.00 7.56 32.14
CA ARG A 280 12.26 8.72 31.30
C ARG A 280 12.18 10.01 32.09
N THR A 281 11.17 10.18 32.93
CA THR A 281 10.99 11.37 33.76
C THR A 281 12.17 11.56 34.70
N GLU A 282 12.59 10.50 35.37
CA GLU A 282 13.75 10.54 36.28
C GLU A 282 15.05 10.87 35.51
N LEU A 283 15.30 10.20 34.40
CA LEU A 283 16.52 10.36 33.60
C LEU A 283 16.63 11.74 32.95
N THR A 284 15.52 12.33 32.53
CA THR A 284 15.52 13.68 31.91
C THR A 284 15.52 14.79 32.95
N GLY A 285 15.19 14.49 34.21
CA GLY A 285 15.21 15.42 35.32
C GLY A 285 16.62 15.91 35.70
N ALA A 286 16.70 16.88 36.62
CA ALA A 286 17.95 17.47 37.06
C ALA A 286 18.90 16.43 37.72
N GLY A 287 18.35 15.43 38.44
CA GLY A 287 19.07 14.36 39.09
C GLY A 287 19.33 13.12 38.22
N GLY A 288 19.06 13.18 36.93
CA GLY A 288 19.05 11.99 36.08
C GLY A 288 20.36 11.21 36.02
N ALA A 289 21.51 11.89 36.03
CA ALA A 289 22.82 11.22 36.06
C ALA A 289 23.06 10.42 37.35
N ASP A 290 22.68 11.00 38.48
CA ASP A 290 22.77 10.32 39.77
C ASP A 290 21.80 9.14 39.86
N TYR A 291 20.57 9.34 39.40
CA TYR A 291 19.58 8.28 39.34
C TYR A 291 20.05 7.12 38.46
N PHE A 292 20.57 7.42 37.28
CA PHE A 292 21.10 6.41 36.37
C PHE A 292 22.23 5.60 37.02
N SER A 293 23.22 6.29 37.59
CA SER A 293 24.40 5.62 38.17
C SER A 293 24.09 4.76 39.40
N LYS A 294 23.08 5.16 40.18
CA LYS A 294 22.74 4.48 41.44
C LYS A 294 21.68 3.40 41.28
N ASN A 295 20.73 3.58 40.36
CA ASN A 295 19.52 2.76 40.31
C ASN A 295 19.33 1.99 38.99
N MET A 296 20.05 2.35 37.91
CA MET A 296 19.82 1.74 36.62
C MET A 296 21.05 1.06 36.02
N LYS A 297 22.21 1.69 36.17
CA LYS A 297 23.42 1.18 35.52
C LYS A 297 23.71 -0.25 35.99
N GLU A 298 23.79 -1.19 35.02
CA GLU A 298 24.05 -2.61 35.26
C GLU A 298 22.93 -3.35 36.08
N HIS A 299 21.82 -2.68 36.40
CA HIS A 299 20.65 -3.34 36.97
C HIS A 299 19.67 -3.73 35.88
N GLU A 300 19.17 -4.97 35.93
CA GLU A 300 18.22 -5.45 34.92
C GLU A 300 16.86 -4.75 35.08
N VAL A 301 16.35 -4.17 33.97
CA VAL A 301 14.98 -3.67 33.84
C VAL A 301 14.14 -4.75 33.15
N PRO A 302 13.23 -5.39 33.87
CA PRO A 302 12.47 -6.52 33.36
C PRO A 302 11.22 -6.09 32.56
N ASN A 303 10.72 -7.01 31.73
CA ASN A 303 9.40 -6.96 31.11
C ASN A 303 9.07 -5.70 30.31
N LEU A 304 10.06 -5.13 29.61
CA LEU A 304 9.82 -4.06 28.67
C LEU A 304 9.24 -4.63 27.36
N LYS A 305 8.30 -3.89 26.78
CA LYS A 305 7.79 -4.12 25.43
C LYS A 305 8.19 -2.96 24.53
N GLY A 306 8.54 -3.25 23.28
CA GLY A 306 8.87 -2.21 22.32
C GLY A 306 8.68 -2.70 20.89
N LYS A 307 8.60 -1.74 19.97
CA LYS A 307 8.59 -2.00 18.52
C LYS A 307 9.93 -1.64 17.92
N VAL A 308 10.47 -2.52 17.10
CA VAL A 308 11.73 -2.27 16.38
C VAL A 308 11.55 -1.08 15.45
N VAL A 309 12.42 -0.08 15.58
CA VAL A 309 12.50 1.08 14.67
C VAL A 309 13.50 0.80 13.55
N ALA A 310 14.70 0.29 13.90
CA ALA A 310 15.75 -0.05 12.96
C ALA A 310 16.71 -1.11 13.53
N GLN A 311 17.48 -1.73 12.64
CA GLN A 311 18.61 -2.59 12.97
C GLN A 311 19.91 -1.97 12.45
N PRO A 312 20.59 -1.11 13.23
CA PRO A 312 21.83 -0.46 12.82
C PRO A 312 22.99 -1.43 12.56
N SER A 313 23.06 -2.53 13.31
CA SER A 313 24.09 -3.56 13.16
C SER A 313 23.53 -4.96 13.50
N PRO A 314 24.26 -6.04 13.17
CA PRO A 314 23.84 -7.39 13.56
C PRO A 314 23.74 -7.60 15.09
N LYS A 315 24.28 -6.70 15.89
CA LYS A 315 24.23 -6.75 17.35
C LYS A 315 23.34 -5.67 17.97
N GLU A 316 22.67 -4.84 17.16
CA GLU A 316 21.93 -3.70 17.69
C GLU A 316 20.55 -3.61 17.05
N LEU A 317 19.54 -3.36 17.89
CA LEU A 317 18.21 -2.93 17.48
C LEU A 317 17.89 -1.62 18.19
N THR A 318 17.29 -0.67 17.46
CA THR A 318 16.64 0.48 18.07
C THR A 318 15.15 0.23 18.19
N VAL A 319 14.57 0.55 19.34
CA VAL A 319 13.15 0.28 19.65
C VAL A 319 12.45 1.51 20.19
N SER A 320 11.17 1.63 19.89
CA SER A 320 10.22 2.55 20.54
C SER A 320 9.47 1.80 21.62
N ILE A 321 9.32 2.37 22.82
CA ILE A 321 8.68 1.74 23.95
C ILE A 321 7.37 2.45 24.32
N ASP A 322 7.39 3.77 24.41
CA ASP A 322 6.19 4.56 24.77
C ASP A 322 5.28 4.78 23.57
N ASP A 323 5.83 4.82 22.37
CA ASP A 323 5.12 5.12 21.14
C ASP A 323 4.68 3.87 20.35
N VAL A 324 4.28 2.83 21.09
CA VAL A 324 3.77 1.58 20.48
C VAL A 324 2.43 1.76 19.75
N THR A 325 1.80 2.92 19.92
CA THR A 325 0.45 3.23 19.41
C THR A 325 0.44 4.06 18.13
N THR A 326 1.57 4.65 17.71
CA THR A 326 1.62 5.48 16.49
C THR A 326 2.01 4.69 15.25
N GLU A 327 1.38 5.04 14.14
CA GLU A 327 1.61 4.42 12.82
C GLU A 327 3.02 4.65 12.26
N THR A 328 3.67 5.69 12.70
CA THR A 328 5.01 6.06 12.29
C THR A 328 5.97 5.80 13.43
N LEU A 329 6.64 4.67 13.40
CA LEU A 329 7.78 4.36 14.26
C LEU A 329 8.96 5.29 13.93
N THR A 330 8.81 6.56 14.24
CA THR A 330 9.80 7.58 13.89
C THR A 330 10.78 7.86 15.01
N LYS A 331 10.46 7.41 16.24
CA LYS A 331 11.25 7.77 17.41
C LYS A 331 11.70 6.51 18.15
N ALA A 332 12.99 6.22 18.02
CA ALA A 332 13.64 5.24 18.90
C ALA A 332 13.86 5.86 20.30
N GLU A 333 13.70 5.05 21.34
CA GLU A 333 13.88 5.45 22.73
C GLU A 333 14.86 4.57 23.47
N ALA A 334 15.10 3.38 22.96
CA ALA A 334 16.15 2.51 23.46
C ALA A 334 16.94 1.85 22.32
N THR A 335 18.23 1.62 22.58
CA THR A 335 19.13 0.78 21.78
C THR A 335 19.39 -0.50 22.55
N LEU A 336 19.00 -1.64 21.97
CA LEU A 336 19.28 -2.96 22.51
C LEU A 336 20.57 -3.48 21.91
N VAL A 337 21.57 -3.75 22.75
CA VAL A 337 22.87 -4.32 22.36
C VAL A 337 22.90 -5.78 22.77
N PHE A 338 22.93 -6.68 21.80
CA PHE A 338 22.86 -8.11 22.03
C PHE A 338 24.22 -8.71 22.39
N ASP A 339 24.21 -9.67 23.32
CA ASP A 339 25.37 -10.50 23.69
C ASP A 339 25.96 -11.23 22.47
N SER A 340 25.13 -11.62 21.52
CA SER A 340 25.53 -12.33 20.30
C SER A 340 24.82 -11.80 19.06
N PRO A 341 25.44 -11.85 17.86
CA PRO A 341 24.84 -11.34 16.64
C PRO A 341 23.50 -12.01 16.31
N LEU A 342 22.56 -11.24 15.80
CA LEU A 342 21.32 -11.72 15.22
C LEU A 342 21.60 -12.41 13.87
N LYS A 343 20.87 -13.49 13.57
CA LYS A 343 21.07 -14.31 12.36
C LYS A 343 20.29 -13.83 11.14
N GLY A 344 19.84 -12.61 11.14
CA GLY A 344 19.04 -12.04 10.05
C GLY A 344 18.61 -10.63 10.37
N THR A 345 17.75 -10.10 9.53
CA THR A 345 17.17 -8.77 9.71
C THR A 345 15.86 -8.88 10.47
N VAL A 346 15.71 -8.05 11.50
CA VAL A 346 14.45 -7.86 12.22
C VAL A 346 13.75 -6.65 11.58
N GLU A 347 12.59 -6.88 11.04
CA GLU A 347 11.83 -5.85 10.32
C GLU A 347 11.35 -4.74 11.28
N PRO A 348 11.40 -3.48 10.85
CA PRO A 348 10.82 -2.38 11.61
C PRO A 348 9.36 -2.64 11.96
N GLY A 349 8.97 -2.30 13.22
CA GLY A 349 7.66 -2.56 13.80
C GLY A 349 7.45 -3.98 14.30
N THR A 350 8.46 -4.84 14.28
CA THR A 350 8.41 -6.11 15.01
C THR A 350 8.26 -5.82 16.50
N GLU A 351 7.27 -6.44 17.15
CA GLU A 351 7.07 -6.32 18.59
C GLU A 351 8.04 -7.24 19.32
N LEU A 352 8.73 -6.67 20.30
CA LEU A 352 9.64 -7.38 21.18
C LEU A 352 9.18 -7.26 22.64
N THR A 353 9.36 -8.33 23.40
CA THR A 353 9.36 -8.28 24.86
C THR A 353 10.75 -8.65 25.33
N PHE A 354 11.34 -7.84 26.19
CA PHE A 354 12.73 -8.01 26.60
C PHE A 354 13.00 -7.53 28.03
N ALA A 355 14.08 -8.01 28.59
CA ALA A 355 14.71 -7.48 29.77
C ALA A 355 16.12 -7.04 29.39
N GLY A 356 16.63 -5.98 29.96
CA GLY A 356 17.96 -5.47 29.65
C GLY A 356 18.56 -4.64 30.77
N SER A 357 19.90 -4.60 30.80
CA SER A 357 20.68 -3.81 31.76
C SER A 357 21.13 -2.52 31.10
N PRO A 358 20.68 -1.34 31.54
CA PRO A 358 21.10 -0.06 31.00
C PRO A 358 22.59 0.20 31.24
N THR A 359 23.29 0.59 30.17
CA THR A 359 24.74 0.90 30.21
C THR A 359 25.03 2.38 29.96
N ALA A 360 24.16 3.06 29.20
CA ALA A 360 24.27 4.48 28.91
C ALA A 360 22.90 5.10 28.61
N TYR A 361 22.80 6.44 28.70
CA TYR A 361 21.63 7.18 28.24
C TYR A 361 21.98 8.57 27.74
N THR A 362 21.12 9.15 26.91
CA THR A 362 21.15 10.57 26.49
C THR A 362 19.83 11.23 26.84
N LYS A 363 19.84 12.53 27.12
CA LYS A 363 18.62 13.30 27.46
C LYS A 363 17.89 13.85 26.22
N ASP A 364 18.65 14.31 25.24
CA ASP A 364 18.12 14.92 24.03
C ASP A 364 19.01 14.58 22.81
N PRO A 365 18.52 13.78 21.86
CA PRO A 365 17.28 13.02 21.97
C PRO A 365 17.35 11.98 23.10
N PHE A 366 16.22 11.73 23.75
CA PHE A 366 16.16 10.71 24.79
C PHE A 366 16.41 9.32 24.21
N MET A 367 17.41 8.63 24.76
CA MET A 367 17.79 7.29 24.35
C MET A 367 18.44 6.56 25.51
N VAL A 368 18.07 5.31 25.75
CA VAL A 368 18.73 4.43 26.71
C VAL A 368 19.38 3.28 25.95
N THR A 369 20.68 3.09 26.19
CA THR A 369 21.41 1.90 25.67
C THR A 369 21.33 0.79 26.71
N MET A 370 20.91 -0.40 26.31
CA MET A 370 20.71 -1.56 27.17
C MET A 370 21.41 -2.77 26.60
N GLU A 371 22.17 -3.47 27.43
CA GLU A 371 22.64 -4.81 27.12
C GLU A 371 21.53 -5.81 27.34
N VAL A 372 21.32 -6.68 26.34
CA VAL A 372 20.26 -7.71 26.37
C VAL A 372 20.84 -9.07 26.01
N GLU A 373 20.45 -10.08 26.76
CA GLU A 373 20.75 -11.45 26.36
C GLU A 373 19.71 -11.90 25.33
N LYS A 374 20.17 -12.38 24.20
CA LYS A 374 19.32 -12.81 23.08
C LYS A 374 18.24 -13.81 23.49
N LYS A 375 18.53 -14.70 24.45
CA LYS A 375 17.57 -15.69 24.98
C LYS A 375 16.42 -15.06 25.76
N ASN A 376 16.61 -13.83 26.28
CA ASN A 376 15.64 -13.09 27.10
C ASN A 376 14.80 -12.11 26.24
N VAL A 377 14.96 -12.14 24.90
CA VAL A 377 14.20 -11.30 23.99
C VAL A 377 13.24 -12.18 23.19
N ASN A 378 11.93 -11.97 23.38
CA ASN A 378 10.87 -12.61 22.61
C ASN A 378 10.47 -11.72 21.42
N GLY A 379 10.02 -12.34 20.33
CA GLY A 379 9.58 -11.63 19.11
C GLY A 379 10.64 -11.58 18.01
N LEU A 380 11.86 -12.01 18.23
CA LEU A 380 12.95 -12.01 17.23
C LEU A 380 12.69 -12.95 16.02
N GLY A 381 11.78 -13.91 16.14
CA GLY A 381 11.48 -14.86 15.08
C GLY A 381 12.70 -15.63 14.57
N ALA A 382 12.89 -15.70 13.25
CA ALA A 382 14.02 -16.41 12.63
C ALA A 382 15.39 -15.78 12.99
N ALA A 383 15.45 -14.51 13.36
CA ALA A 383 16.68 -13.82 13.77
C ALA A 383 17.24 -14.34 15.11
N ALA A 384 16.43 -15.00 15.92
CA ALA A 384 16.90 -15.67 17.15
C ALA A 384 17.84 -16.86 16.86
N GLY A 385 17.71 -17.51 15.70
CA GLY A 385 18.40 -18.76 15.37
C GLY A 385 17.81 -19.97 16.14
N PRO A 386 18.26 -21.20 15.86
CA PRO A 386 17.79 -22.38 16.55
C PRO A 386 18.11 -22.32 18.04
N ALA A 387 17.09 -22.61 18.85
CA ALA A 387 17.27 -22.73 20.30
C ALA A 387 18.35 -23.78 20.60
N THR A 388 19.33 -23.43 21.40
CA THR A 388 20.33 -24.39 21.87
C THR A 388 19.60 -25.41 22.76
N PRO A 389 19.66 -26.73 22.49
CA PRO A 389 19.01 -27.71 23.36
C PRO A 389 19.58 -27.58 24.78
N PRO A 390 18.77 -27.71 25.82
CA PRO A 390 19.27 -27.69 27.18
C PRO A 390 20.33 -28.78 27.33
N ALA A 391 21.52 -28.38 27.86
CA ALA A 391 22.61 -29.29 28.08
C ALA A 391 22.12 -30.48 28.91
N SER A 392 22.12 -31.66 28.29
CA SER A 392 21.75 -32.90 28.96
C SER A 392 22.69 -33.11 30.15
N ARG A 393 22.14 -33.01 31.36
CA ARG A 393 22.88 -33.43 32.56
C ARG A 393 23.37 -34.87 32.36
N ARG A 394 24.61 -35.05 32.07
CA ARG A 394 25.26 -36.36 32.11
C ARG A 394 25.06 -36.95 33.51
N ALA A 395 24.27 -38.03 33.55
CA ALA A 395 24.18 -38.85 34.75
C ALA A 395 25.61 -39.40 35.13
N PRO A 396 25.97 -39.45 36.42
CA PRO A 396 27.26 -39.95 36.82
C PRO A 396 27.37 -41.45 36.49
N ALA A 397 28.46 -41.83 35.88
CA ALA A 397 28.75 -43.22 35.50
C ALA A 397 28.79 -44.12 36.76
N ARG A 398 27.89 -45.09 36.84
CA ARG A 398 27.96 -46.18 37.83
C ARG A 398 29.25 -47.00 37.62
N SER A 399 30.15 -46.94 38.59
CA SER A 399 31.32 -47.82 38.64
C SER A 399 30.82 -49.28 38.82
N ARG A 400 31.07 -50.11 37.83
CA ARG A 400 30.96 -51.59 38.00
C ARG A 400 32.17 -52.08 38.80
N ARG A 401 31.91 -52.46 40.05
CA ARG A 401 32.81 -53.28 40.85
C ARG A 401 32.78 -54.70 40.31
N LYS A 402 33.97 -55.22 39.90
CA LYS A 402 34.11 -56.66 39.57
C LYS A 402 34.17 -57.43 40.87
N GLN A 403 33.47 -58.53 40.97
CA GLN A 403 33.86 -59.77 41.57
C GLN A 403 33.98 -60.80 40.49
#